data_67ed86840b7c6dddb22a4c434f196275
#
_entry.id   67ed86840b7c6dddb22a4c434f196275
#
_cell.length_a   1.000
_cell.length_b   1.000
_cell.length_c   1.000
_cell.angle_alpha   90.00
_cell.angle_beta   90.00
_cell.angle_gamma   90.00
#
_symmetry.space_group_name_H-M   'P 1'
#
loop_
_entity.id
_entity.type
_entity.pdbx_description
1 polymer ?
#
loop_
_entity_poly.entity_id
_entity_poly.type
_entity_poly.pdbx_seq_one_letter_code
_entity_poly.pdbx_strand_id
1 'polypeptide(L)'
;GDPDAEYRRLLEKVAMWDVAVQRQVQISGDDAERLVRYLTPRDLKDCPVGRGMYVPLCDHYGRLINDPILLPLAKDKFWLSIADSDVQLWVQAVAAEGDFDVSVEEPDVSPLAIQGPNAEAVVVDLLGEWVRELKYFQFRETTLDNIPLIAGRSGWSKQGGFEIYLRDGSRGAELWDRVKEIGAPYEIGPGAPNPIERLESGLLSYGADTLPDSDPFEVGLER
;
A
#
# COMPACT_ATOMS: atom_id res chain seq x y z
N GLY A 1 9.81 3.10 -22.69
CA GLY A 1 8.40 3.44 -22.73
C GLY A 1 8.17 4.82 -23.33
N ASP A 2 6.93 5.14 -23.57
CA ASP A 2 6.49 6.47 -23.96
C ASP A 2 5.71 7.05 -22.76
N PRO A 3 6.29 7.99 -21.99
CA PRO A 3 5.68 8.53 -20.78
C PRO A 3 4.30 9.16 -21.04
N ASP A 4 4.11 9.81 -22.19
CA ASP A 4 2.83 10.42 -22.53
C ASP A 4 1.75 9.38 -22.82
N ALA A 5 2.10 8.28 -23.48
CA ALA A 5 1.19 7.17 -23.74
C ALA A 5 0.84 6.42 -22.43
N GLU A 6 1.80 6.24 -21.52
CA GLU A 6 1.58 5.64 -20.19
C GLU A 6 0.66 6.52 -19.33
N TYR A 7 0.89 7.83 -19.34
CA TYR A 7 0.03 8.79 -18.63
C TYR A 7 -1.40 8.79 -19.16
N ARG A 8 -1.59 8.85 -20.50
CA ARG A 8 -2.93 8.77 -21.09
C ARG A 8 -3.63 7.44 -20.78
N ARG A 9 -2.89 6.33 -20.77
CA ARG A 9 -3.46 5.04 -20.37
C ARG A 9 -3.98 5.05 -18.93
N LEU A 10 -3.24 5.66 -18.02
CA LEU A 10 -3.67 5.82 -16.62
C LEU A 10 -4.97 6.63 -16.52
N LEU A 11 -5.11 7.72 -17.31
CA LEU A 11 -6.29 8.58 -17.26
C LEU A 11 -7.52 8.03 -18.00
N GLU A 12 -7.31 7.28 -19.08
CA GLU A 12 -8.38 6.91 -20.02
C GLU A 12 -8.72 5.42 -20.00
N LYS A 13 -7.81 4.56 -19.55
CA LYS A 13 -7.91 3.10 -19.63
C LYS A 13 -7.60 2.44 -18.30
N VAL A 14 -6.55 1.62 -18.29
CA VAL A 14 -6.00 1.00 -17.08
C VAL A 14 -4.51 0.77 -17.25
N ALA A 15 -3.76 1.16 -16.23
CA ALA A 15 -2.33 0.93 -16.15
C ALA A 15 -2.01 -0.05 -15.02
N MET A 16 -0.96 -0.85 -15.19
CA MET A 16 -0.43 -1.71 -14.16
C MET A 16 1.06 -1.49 -14.00
N TRP A 17 1.57 -1.57 -12.77
CA TRP A 17 2.99 -1.46 -12.48
C TRP A 17 3.38 -2.21 -11.22
N ASP A 18 4.61 -2.71 -11.22
CA ASP A 18 5.24 -3.31 -10.05
C ASP A 18 5.55 -2.21 -9.02
N VAL A 19 5.04 -2.36 -7.82
CA VAL A 19 5.31 -1.50 -6.67
C VAL A 19 6.01 -2.27 -5.54
N ALA A 20 6.77 -3.31 -5.86
CA ALA A 20 7.49 -4.10 -4.87
C ALA A 20 8.55 -3.29 -4.09
N VAL A 21 8.92 -2.10 -4.57
CA VAL A 21 9.71 -1.13 -3.80
C VAL A 21 8.97 -0.64 -2.55
N GLN A 22 7.66 -0.70 -2.53
CA GLN A 22 6.85 -0.53 -1.31
C GLN A 22 6.91 -1.80 -0.48
N ARG A 23 7.98 -1.91 0.30
CA ARG A 23 8.18 -3.04 1.20
C ARG A 23 7.11 -3.03 2.29
N GLN A 24 6.83 -4.22 2.81
CA GLN A 24 5.94 -4.38 3.94
C GLN A 24 6.79 -4.58 5.19
N VAL A 25 6.48 -3.89 6.28
CA VAL A 25 7.00 -4.23 7.61
C VAL A 25 5.88 -4.91 8.37
N GLN A 26 6.05 -6.19 8.64
CA GLN A 26 5.09 -6.97 9.44
C GLN A 26 5.42 -6.84 10.92
N ILE A 27 4.41 -6.52 11.71
CA ILE A 27 4.43 -6.51 13.17
C ILE A 27 3.43 -7.54 13.64
N SER A 28 3.86 -8.55 14.41
CA SER A 28 2.98 -9.59 14.93
C SER A 28 3.36 -9.98 16.36
N GLY A 29 2.38 -10.32 17.19
CA GLY A 29 2.54 -10.70 18.59
C GLY A 29 1.50 -10.06 19.50
N ASP A 30 1.53 -10.41 20.77
CA ASP A 30 0.52 -9.99 21.74
C ASP A 30 0.47 -8.46 21.94
N ASP A 31 1.62 -7.80 21.77
CA ASP A 31 1.74 -6.34 21.85
C ASP A 31 1.70 -5.61 20.51
N ALA A 32 1.38 -6.28 19.39
CA ALA A 32 1.45 -5.69 18.07
C ALA A 32 0.55 -4.44 17.94
N GLU A 33 -0.70 -4.48 18.41
CA GLU A 33 -1.58 -3.31 18.41
C GLU A 33 -1.04 -2.18 19.29
N ARG A 34 -0.48 -2.50 20.47
CA ARG A 34 0.11 -1.52 21.39
C ARG A 34 1.30 -0.82 20.73
N LEU A 35 2.17 -1.58 20.06
CA LEU A 35 3.31 -1.01 19.33
C LEU A 35 2.86 -0.13 18.18
N VAL A 36 1.95 -0.58 17.34
CA VAL A 36 1.44 0.22 16.20
C VAL A 36 0.84 1.55 16.69
N ARG A 37 0.06 1.53 17.79
CA ARG A 37 -0.48 2.75 18.40
C ARG A 37 0.60 3.67 18.97
N TYR A 38 1.72 3.14 19.36
CA TYR A 38 2.87 3.92 19.86
C TYR A 38 3.64 4.60 18.72
N LEU A 39 3.72 3.96 17.55
CA LEU A 39 4.50 4.43 16.40
C LEU A 39 3.87 5.60 15.65
N THR A 40 2.56 5.81 15.77
CA THR A 40 1.83 6.84 15.03
C THR A 40 1.01 7.74 15.96
N PRO A 41 0.96 9.05 15.72
CA PRO A 41 0.04 9.95 16.42
C PRO A 41 -1.43 9.78 15.98
N ARG A 42 -1.70 8.94 14.96
CA ARG A 42 -3.05 8.73 14.42
C ARG A 42 -3.92 7.93 15.39
N ASP A 43 -5.18 8.35 15.59
CA ASP A 43 -6.17 7.55 16.32
C ASP A 43 -6.63 6.37 15.43
N LEU A 44 -6.32 5.15 15.86
CA LEU A 44 -6.60 3.93 15.10
C LEU A 44 -7.96 3.29 15.39
N LYS A 45 -8.87 3.97 16.11
CA LYS A 45 -10.20 3.42 16.46
C LYS A 45 -11.04 3.03 15.24
N ASP A 46 -10.85 3.72 14.11
CA ASP A 46 -11.58 3.49 12.86
C ASP A 46 -10.78 2.63 11.84
N CYS A 47 -9.77 1.90 12.33
CA CYS A 47 -8.92 1.02 11.54
C CYS A 47 -9.08 -0.47 11.93
N PRO A 48 -10.26 -1.07 11.73
CA PRO A 48 -10.49 -2.49 12.05
C PRO A 48 -9.76 -3.40 11.06
N VAL A 49 -9.65 -4.69 11.41
CA VAL A 49 -9.15 -5.73 10.50
C VAL A 49 -9.87 -5.65 9.15
N GLY A 50 -9.11 -5.71 8.05
CA GLY A 50 -9.63 -5.59 6.69
C GLY A 50 -9.83 -4.16 6.19
N ARG A 51 -9.45 -3.14 6.99
CA ARG A 51 -9.48 -1.75 6.56
C ARG A 51 -8.14 -1.07 6.85
N GLY A 52 -7.48 -0.59 5.82
CA GLY A 52 -6.25 0.19 5.94
C GLY A 52 -6.49 1.62 6.39
N MET A 53 -5.42 2.25 6.84
CA MET A 53 -5.38 3.67 7.22
C MET A 53 -4.03 4.26 6.87
N TYR A 54 -4.05 5.45 6.28
CA TYR A 54 -2.85 6.24 6.06
C TYR A 54 -2.37 6.84 7.38
N VAL A 55 -1.14 6.52 7.79
CA VAL A 55 -0.61 6.87 9.10
C VAL A 55 0.78 7.50 8.98
N PRO A 56 1.03 8.68 9.58
CA PRO A 56 2.38 9.18 9.73
C PRO A 56 3.11 8.40 10.82
N LEU A 57 4.36 8.04 10.59
CA LEU A 57 5.27 7.55 11.61
C LEU A 57 6.22 8.68 12.01
N CYS A 58 6.41 8.87 13.32
CA CYS A 58 7.24 9.94 13.84
C CYS A 58 8.39 9.43 14.69
N ASP A 59 9.47 10.17 14.71
CA ASP A 59 10.55 10.01 15.67
C ASP A 59 10.16 10.61 17.03
N HIS A 60 11.07 10.51 18.00
CA HIS A 60 10.88 11.03 19.37
C HIS A 60 10.86 12.57 19.47
N TYR A 61 11.15 13.29 18.37
CA TYR A 61 10.98 14.74 18.25
C TYR A 61 9.69 15.13 17.53
N GLY A 62 8.89 14.17 17.09
CA GLY A 62 7.69 14.38 16.29
C GLY A 62 7.94 14.60 14.80
N ARG A 63 9.16 14.33 14.31
CA ARG A 63 9.52 14.45 12.91
C ARG A 63 9.02 13.25 12.12
N LEU A 64 8.57 13.49 10.90
CA LEU A 64 8.06 12.44 10.02
C LEU A 64 9.21 11.56 9.51
N ILE A 65 9.14 10.26 9.76
CA ILE A 65 10.10 9.26 9.29
C ILE A 65 9.58 8.39 8.16
N ASN A 66 8.26 8.31 8.00
CA ASN A 66 7.56 7.69 6.88
C ASN A 66 6.05 7.94 6.99
N ASP A 67 5.32 7.65 5.92
CA ASP A 67 3.88 7.84 5.80
C ASP A 67 3.15 6.60 5.24
N PRO A 68 3.32 5.42 5.86
CA PRO A 68 2.79 4.18 5.32
C PRO A 68 1.26 4.10 5.31
N ILE A 69 0.76 3.12 4.57
CA ILE A 69 -0.57 2.57 4.80
C ILE A 69 -0.45 1.46 5.84
N LEU A 70 -1.13 1.62 6.96
CA LEU A 70 -1.32 0.57 7.95
C LEU A 70 -2.40 -0.40 7.49
N LEU A 71 -2.10 -1.70 7.44
CA LEU A 71 -3.02 -2.77 7.07
C LEU A 71 -3.19 -3.74 8.25
N PRO A 72 -4.26 -3.65 9.05
CA PRO A 72 -4.56 -4.62 10.09
C PRO A 72 -5.05 -5.95 9.48
N LEU A 73 -4.21 -6.98 9.50
CA LEU A 73 -4.53 -8.30 8.96
C LEU A 73 -5.26 -9.18 9.98
N ALA A 74 -4.89 -9.03 11.26
CA ALA A 74 -5.51 -9.66 12.40
C ALA A 74 -5.41 -8.73 13.60
N LYS A 75 -5.93 -9.14 14.76
CA LYS A 75 -5.81 -8.37 16.01
C LYS A 75 -4.36 -8.22 16.47
N ASP A 76 -3.55 -9.21 16.15
CA ASP A 76 -2.16 -9.38 16.55
C ASP A 76 -1.19 -9.33 15.35
N LYS A 77 -1.67 -8.87 14.19
CA LYS A 77 -0.85 -8.82 12.96
C LYS A 77 -1.18 -7.62 12.09
N PHE A 78 -0.16 -6.82 11.81
CA PHE A 78 -0.24 -5.59 11.03
C PHE A 78 0.85 -5.53 9.97
N TRP A 79 0.55 -4.94 8.84
CA TRP A 79 1.55 -4.48 7.89
C TRP A 79 1.61 -2.96 7.86
N LEU A 80 2.82 -2.44 7.78
CA LEU A 80 3.10 -1.08 7.33
C LEU A 80 3.59 -1.19 5.88
N SER A 81 2.78 -0.73 4.92
CA SER A 81 3.16 -0.64 3.52
C SER A 81 3.90 0.68 3.33
N ILE A 82 5.22 0.62 3.21
CA ILE A 82 6.11 1.77 3.32
C ILE A 82 6.63 2.23 1.96
N ALA A 83 6.86 3.53 1.84
CA ALA A 83 7.80 4.06 0.87
C ALA A 83 9.25 3.66 1.23
N ASP A 84 10.21 4.07 0.45
CA ASP A 84 11.63 3.74 0.66
C ASP A 84 12.19 4.42 1.93
N SER A 85 12.40 3.65 2.99
CA SER A 85 13.12 4.07 4.20
C SER A 85 13.41 2.89 5.15
N ASP A 86 14.16 3.14 6.23
CA ASP A 86 14.56 2.14 7.22
C ASP A 86 13.53 1.92 8.35
N VAL A 87 12.24 1.93 8.03
CA VAL A 87 11.15 1.79 9.00
C VAL A 87 11.27 0.49 9.79
N GLN A 88 11.70 -0.61 9.17
CA GLN A 88 11.87 -1.87 9.88
C GLN A 88 12.86 -1.75 11.04
N LEU A 89 14.02 -1.12 10.82
CA LEU A 89 15.02 -0.91 11.87
C LEU A 89 14.49 -0.01 12.98
N TRP A 90 13.73 1.04 12.62
CA TRP A 90 13.07 1.91 13.60
C TRP A 90 12.07 1.14 14.47
N VAL A 91 11.18 0.36 13.86
CA VAL A 91 10.18 -0.43 14.57
C VAL A 91 10.83 -1.48 15.48
N GLN A 92 11.89 -2.16 15.01
CA GLN A 92 12.65 -3.12 15.80
C GLN A 92 13.31 -2.47 17.03
N ALA A 93 13.92 -1.28 16.85
CA ALA A 93 14.56 -0.55 17.92
C ALA A 93 13.53 -0.11 18.97
N VAL A 94 12.40 0.46 18.55
CA VAL A 94 11.32 0.87 19.45
C VAL A 94 10.71 -0.33 20.18
N ALA A 95 10.53 -1.45 19.49
CA ALA A 95 10.02 -2.68 20.10
C ALA A 95 10.93 -3.21 21.21
N ALA A 96 12.23 -3.23 20.96
CA ALA A 96 13.23 -3.70 21.91
C ALA A 96 13.35 -2.79 23.15
N GLU A 97 13.40 -1.46 22.94
CA GLU A 97 13.50 -0.48 24.05
C GLU A 97 12.21 -0.39 24.88
N GLY A 98 11.05 -0.58 24.26
CA GLY A 98 9.75 -0.50 24.92
C GLY A 98 9.26 -1.80 25.54
N ASP A 99 10.06 -2.87 25.50
CA ASP A 99 9.70 -4.21 26.00
C ASP A 99 8.35 -4.69 25.44
N PHE A 100 8.21 -4.65 24.10
CA PHE A 100 7.02 -5.14 23.41
C PHE A 100 7.21 -6.61 23.01
N ASP A 101 6.23 -7.46 23.33
CA ASP A 101 6.19 -8.86 22.89
C ASP A 101 5.70 -8.96 21.44
N VAL A 102 6.63 -8.72 20.50
CA VAL A 102 6.35 -8.72 19.07
C VAL A 102 7.51 -9.30 18.25
N SER A 103 7.16 -9.83 17.07
CA SER A 103 8.09 -10.07 15.96
C SER A 103 7.93 -8.97 14.92
N VAL A 104 9.05 -8.45 14.41
CA VAL A 104 9.10 -7.43 13.35
C VAL A 104 9.97 -7.95 12.23
N GLU A 105 9.37 -8.14 11.06
CA GLU A 105 10.02 -8.75 9.90
C GLU A 105 9.55 -8.12 8.58
N GLU A 106 10.30 -8.34 7.51
CA GLU A 106 9.87 -8.08 6.13
C GLU A 106 9.31 -9.39 5.55
N PRO A 107 8.00 -9.50 5.32
CA PRO A 107 7.39 -10.69 4.73
C PRO A 107 7.67 -10.78 3.23
N ASP A 108 7.58 -11.99 2.65
CA ASP A 108 7.59 -12.18 1.19
C ASP A 108 6.28 -11.68 0.59
N VAL A 109 6.23 -10.37 0.31
CA VAL A 109 5.05 -9.69 -0.24
C VAL A 109 5.48 -8.67 -1.30
N SER A 110 4.89 -8.77 -2.47
CA SER A 110 5.17 -7.89 -3.61
C SER A 110 3.85 -7.26 -4.10
N PRO A 111 3.60 -5.96 -3.87
CA PRO A 111 2.41 -5.31 -4.36
C PRO A 111 2.49 -5.02 -5.87
N LEU A 112 1.36 -5.23 -6.56
CA LEU A 112 1.11 -4.88 -7.95
C LEU A 112 -0.03 -3.86 -7.98
N ALA A 113 0.19 -2.68 -8.55
CA ALA A 113 -0.84 -1.67 -8.72
C ALA A 113 -1.59 -1.87 -10.05
N ILE A 114 -2.93 -1.76 -10.01
CA ILE A 114 -3.83 -1.76 -11.17
C ILE A 114 -4.71 -0.53 -11.02
N GLN A 115 -4.44 0.53 -11.81
CA GLN A 115 -5.02 1.85 -11.62
C GLN A 115 -5.61 2.40 -12.92
N GLY A 116 -6.65 3.22 -12.80
CA GLY A 116 -7.33 3.85 -13.93
C GLY A 116 -8.82 3.54 -13.97
N PRO A 117 -9.59 4.20 -14.87
CA PRO A 117 -11.05 4.08 -14.91
C PRO A 117 -11.56 2.65 -15.17
N ASN A 118 -10.79 1.79 -15.86
CA ASN A 118 -11.15 0.40 -16.11
C ASN A 118 -10.58 -0.59 -15.07
N ALA A 119 -9.87 -0.12 -14.04
CA ALA A 119 -9.22 -0.99 -13.06
C ALA A 119 -10.22 -1.89 -12.31
N GLU A 120 -11.39 -1.36 -11.95
CA GLU A 120 -12.42 -2.17 -11.27
C GLU A 120 -12.89 -3.32 -12.16
N ALA A 121 -13.14 -3.07 -13.45
CA ALA A 121 -13.58 -4.12 -14.36
C ALA A 121 -12.53 -5.24 -14.51
N VAL A 122 -11.26 -4.86 -14.66
CA VAL A 122 -10.15 -5.83 -14.71
C VAL A 122 -10.08 -6.66 -13.44
N VAL A 123 -10.15 -6.04 -12.25
CA VAL A 123 -10.01 -6.78 -10.99
C VAL A 123 -11.26 -7.60 -10.68
N VAL A 124 -12.44 -7.20 -11.13
CA VAL A 124 -13.66 -8.03 -11.09
C VAL A 124 -13.52 -9.28 -11.96
N ASP A 125 -13.05 -9.16 -13.18
CA ASP A 125 -12.81 -10.31 -14.06
C ASP A 125 -11.68 -11.22 -13.51
N LEU A 126 -10.73 -10.64 -12.76
CA LEU A 126 -9.63 -11.38 -12.15
C LEU A 126 -10.05 -12.14 -10.88
N LEU A 127 -10.82 -11.51 -10.00
CA LEU A 127 -11.08 -12.00 -8.63
C LEU A 127 -12.58 -12.22 -8.32
N GLY A 128 -13.48 -11.71 -9.17
CA GLY A 128 -14.93 -11.86 -9.00
C GLY A 128 -15.65 -10.61 -8.48
N GLU A 129 -16.98 -10.66 -8.53
CA GLU A 129 -17.87 -9.52 -8.26
C GLU A 129 -17.75 -8.92 -6.85
N TRP A 130 -17.30 -9.71 -5.86
CA TRP A 130 -17.13 -9.24 -4.48
C TRP A 130 -16.18 -8.03 -4.36
N VAL A 131 -15.31 -7.83 -5.34
CA VAL A 131 -14.37 -6.70 -5.38
C VAL A 131 -15.11 -5.36 -5.36
N ARG A 132 -16.32 -5.28 -5.94
CA ARG A 132 -17.14 -4.06 -5.97
C ARG A 132 -17.63 -3.62 -4.59
N GLU A 133 -17.66 -4.53 -3.63
CA GLU A 133 -18.08 -4.24 -2.25
C GLU A 133 -16.98 -3.53 -1.46
N LEU A 134 -15.72 -3.63 -1.89
CA LEU A 134 -14.60 -2.98 -1.22
C LEU A 134 -14.73 -1.46 -1.33
N LYS A 135 -14.74 -0.78 -0.21
CA LYS A 135 -14.59 0.68 -0.12
C LYS A 135 -13.11 1.07 -0.14
N TYR A 136 -12.83 2.32 -0.39
CA TYR A 136 -11.45 2.84 -0.36
C TYR A 136 -10.75 2.49 0.97
N PHE A 137 -9.54 2.00 0.87
CA PHE A 137 -8.72 1.39 1.92
C PHE A 137 -9.24 0.07 2.50
N GLN A 138 -10.35 -0.48 2.05
CA GLN A 138 -10.69 -1.85 2.44
C GLN A 138 -9.90 -2.86 1.60
N PHE A 139 -9.57 -3.97 2.25
CA PHE A 139 -8.84 -5.07 1.63
C PHE A 139 -9.38 -6.42 2.11
N ARG A 140 -9.10 -7.45 1.33
CA ARG A 140 -9.51 -8.81 1.63
C ARG A 140 -8.46 -9.82 1.18
N GLU A 141 -8.21 -10.82 2.01
CA GLU A 141 -7.41 -11.98 1.61
C GLU A 141 -8.18 -12.82 0.59
N THR A 142 -7.48 -13.28 -0.44
CA THR A 142 -8.04 -14.07 -1.54
C THR A 142 -6.96 -14.92 -2.20
N THR A 143 -7.35 -15.69 -3.22
CA THR A 143 -6.44 -16.43 -4.07
C THR A 143 -6.83 -16.26 -5.54
N LEU A 144 -5.86 -16.28 -6.43
CA LEU A 144 -6.04 -16.39 -7.87
C LEU A 144 -5.26 -17.62 -8.35
N ASP A 145 -5.93 -18.63 -8.90
CA ASP A 145 -5.29 -19.88 -9.40
C ASP A 145 -4.29 -20.48 -8.36
N ASN A 146 -4.70 -20.49 -7.07
CA ASN A 146 -3.90 -20.86 -5.90
C ASN A 146 -2.71 -19.92 -5.58
N ILE A 147 -2.62 -18.74 -6.19
CA ILE A 147 -1.68 -17.70 -5.81
C ILE A 147 -2.26 -16.98 -4.59
N PRO A 148 -1.58 -16.94 -3.43
CA PRO A 148 -2.10 -16.26 -2.26
C PRO A 148 -1.96 -14.74 -2.41
N LEU A 149 -3.06 -14.00 -2.26
CA LEU A 149 -3.13 -12.56 -2.48
C LEU A 149 -3.87 -11.84 -1.35
N ILE A 150 -3.59 -10.57 -1.20
CA ILE A 150 -4.51 -9.60 -0.60
C ILE A 150 -4.89 -8.61 -1.70
N ALA A 151 -6.18 -8.39 -1.90
CA ALA A 151 -6.67 -7.35 -2.80
C ALA A 151 -7.19 -6.17 -1.99
N GLY A 152 -6.61 -5.00 -2.17
CA GLY A 152 -6.99 -3.75 -1.52
C GLY A 152 -7.49 -2.73 -2.53
N ARG A 153 -8.55 -2.00 -2.19
CA ARG A 153 -9.00 -0.84 -2.98
C ARG A 153 -8.21 0.38 -2.52
N SER A 154 -7.07 0.57 -3.12
CA SER A 154 -6.11 1.63 -2.82
C SER A 154 -5.30 2.00 -4.05
N GLY A 155 -4.41 2.97 -3.91
CA GLY A 155 -3.50 3.38 -4.95
C GLY A 155 -3.10 4.84 -4.85
N TRP A 156 -1.99 5.18 -5.50
CA TRP A 156 -1.37 6.49 -5.44
C TRP A 156 -1.48 7.23 -6.79
N SER A 157 -2.67 7.24 -7.38
CA SER A 157 -2.94 7.88 -8.67
C SER A 157 -4.19 8.75 -8.69
N LYS A 158 -5.07 8.61 -7.67
CA LYS A 158 -6.39 9.23 -7.63
C LYS A 158 -7.33 8.90 -8.81
N GLN A 159 -6.90 8.03 -9.73
CA GLN A 159 -7.72 7.54 -10.84
C GLN A 159 -8.63 6.37 -10.45
N GLY A 160 -8.56 5.96 -9.17
CA GLY A 160 -9.19 4.72 -8.69
C GLY A 160 -8.37 3.49 -9.06
N GLY A 161 -8.60 2.40 -8.34
CA GLY A 161 -7.93 1.15 -8.61
C GLY A 161 -7.69 0.31 -7.38
N PHE A 162 -6.76 -0.62 -7.54
CA PHE A 162 -6.43 -1.64 -6.55
C PHE A 162 -4.93 -1.85 -6.45
N GLU A 163 -4.53 -2.31 -5.28
CA GLU A 163 -3.20 -2.87 -5.02
C GLU A 163 -3.38 -4.34 -4.67
N ILE A 164 -2.72 -5.21 -5.42
CA ILE A 164 -2.74 -6.65 -5.25
C ILE A 164 -1.43 -7.06 -4.61
N TYR A 165 -1.47 -7.41 -3.33
CA TYR A 165 -0.31 -7.84 -2.56
C TYR A 165 -0.10 -9.33 -2.78
N LEU A 166 0.87 -9.68 -3.61
CA LEU A 166 1.31 -11.07 -3.84
C LEU A 166 2.06 -11.57 -2.61
N ARG A 167 1.63 -12.72 -2.05
CA ARG A 167 2.21 -13.32 -0.84
C ARG A 167 3.10 -14.54 -1.14
N ASP A 168 3.61 -14.63 -2.34
CA ASP A 168 4.57 -15.63 -2.81
C ASP A 168 5.34 -15.04 -3.99
N GLY A 169 6.49 -14.43 -3.72
CA GLY A 169 7.29 -13.72 -4.71
C GLY A 169 7.73 -14.60 -5.88
N SER A 170 7.80 -15.95 -5.70
CA SER A 170 8.13 -16.89 -6.77
C SER A 170 7.09 -16.91 -7.90
N ARG A 171 5.85 -16.44 -7.63
CA ARG A 171 4.71 -16.42 -8.54
C ARG A 171 4.50 -15.05 -9.24
N GLY A 172 5.44 -14.11 -9.09
CA GLY A 172 5.29 -12.74 -9.62
C GLY A 172 5.07 -12.68 -11.13
N ALA A 173 5.85 -13.42 -11.90
CA ALA A 173 5.69 -13.47 -13.36
C ALA A 173 4.32 -14.03 -13.79
N GLU A 174 3.85 -15.07 -13.09
CA GLU A 174 2.55 -15.70 -13.36
C GLU A 174 1.40 -14.72 -13.08
N LEU A 175 1.43 -14.03 -11.93
CA LEU A 175 0.45 -13.01 -11.60
C LEU A 175 0.44 -11.88 -12.64
N TRP A 176 1.60 -11.38 -13.02
CA TRP A 176 1.75 -10.32 -14.03
C TRP A 176 1.13 -10.72 -15.37
N ASP A 177 1.46 -11.92 -15.88
CA ASP A 177 0.95 -12.41 -17.15
C ASP A 177 -0.56 -12.65 -17.10
N ARG A 178 -1.07 -13.15 -15.97
CA ARG A 178 -2.51 -13.36 -15.77
C ARG A 178 -3.29 -12.05 -15.75
N VAL A 179 -2.78 -11.02 -15.08
CA VAL A 179 -3.39 -9.69 -15.09
C VAL A 179 -3.38 -9.09 -16.49
N LYS A 180 -2.30 -9.23 -17.25
CA LYS A 180 -2.22 -8.77 -18.66
C LYS A 180 -3.23 -9.47 -19.55
N GLU A 181 -3.36 -10.80 -19.43
CA GLU A 181 -4.30 -11.58 -20.22
C GLU A 181 -5.74 -11.13 -19.98
N ILE A 182 -6.16 -11.08 -18.73
CA ILE A 182 -7.52 -10.67 -18.33
C ILE A 182 -7.78 -9.20 -18.64
N GLY A 183 -6.79 -8.34 -18.45
CA GLY A 183 -6.90 -6.92 -18.71
C GLY A 183 -6.82 -6.51 -20.20
N ALA A 184 -6.48 -7.44 -21.11
CA ALA A 184 -6.31 -7.14 -22.53
C ALA A 184 -7.55 -6.47 -23.18
N PRO A 185 -8.80 -6.92 -22.92
CA PRO A 185 -10.00 -6.27 -23.45
C PRO A 185 -10.19 -4.82 -22.98
N TYR A 186 -9.58 -4.46 -21.86
CA TYR A 186 -9.63 -3.14 -21.24
C TYR A 186 -8.44 -2.26 -21.62
N GLU A 187 -7.61 -2.72 -22.56
CA GLU A 187 -6.41 -2.05 -23.02
C GLU A 187 -5.37 -1.81 -21.89
N ILE A 188 -5.26 -2.79 -20.94
CA ILE A 188 -4.26 -2.73 -19.87
C ILE A 188 -2.84 -2.71 -20.45
N GLY A 189 -2.00 -1.93 -19.84
CA GLY A 189 -0.59 -1.90 -20.20
C GLY A 189 0.29 -1.38 -19.07
N PRO A 190 1.60 -1.49 -19.23
CA PRO A 190 2.53 -0.94 -18.27
C PRO A 190 2.30 0.57 -18.05
N GLY A 191 2.50 0.99 -16.82
CA GLY A 191 2.48 2.38 -16.41
C GLY A 191 3.40 2.60 -15.22
N ALA A 192 3.36 3.80 -14.69
CA ALA A 192 4.06 4.17 -13.47
C ALA A 192 3.30 5.30 -12.78
N PRO A 193 3.54 5.56 -11.49
CA PRO A 193 3.06 6.77 -10.85
C PRO A 193 3.55 8.00 -11.62
N ASN A 194 2.63 8.91 -11.94
CA ASN A 194 2.97 10.11 -12.70
C ASN A 194 3.15 11.31 -11.77
N PRO A 195 4.28 12.03 -11.82
CA PRO A 195 4.54 13.19 -10.96
C PRO A 195 3.52 14.33 -11.15
N ILE A 196 3.00 14.53 -12.36
CA ILE A 196 2.00 15.56 -12.64
C ILE A 196 0.69 15.20 -11.95
N GLU A 197 0.20 13.98 -12.17
CA GLU A 197 -1.03 13.46 -11.57
C GLU A 197 -0.98 13.51 -10.04
N ARG A 198 0.13 13.10 -9.45
CA ARG A 198 0.36 13.14 -8.02
C ARG A 198 0.25 14.58 -7.47
N LEU A 199 0.92 15.54 -8.11
CA LEU A 199 0.92 16.96 -7.68
C LEU A 199 -0.47 17.59 -7.84
N GLU A 200 -1.14 17.38 -8.98
CA GLU A 200 -2.50 17.87 -9.22
C GLU A 200 -3.51 17.26 -8.21
N SER A 201 -3.25 16.05 -7.77
CA SER A 201 -4.09 15.32 -6.82
C SER A 201 -3.76 15.63 -5.36
N GLY A 202 -2.67 16.35 -5.08
CA GLY A 202 -2.23 16.66 -3.73
C GLY A 202 -1.76 15.42 -2.95
N LEU A 203 -1.22 14.41 -3.63
CA LEU A 203 -0.68 13.22 -2.99
C LEU A 203 0.75 13.49 -2.53
N LEU A 204 0.99 13.33 -1.23
CA LEU A 204 2.31 13.49 -0.63
C LEU A 204 3.26 12.40 -1.15
N SER A 205 4.50 12.76 -1.40
CA SER A 205 5.62 11.84 -1.65
C SER A 205 6.67 12.04 -0.58
N TYR A 206 6.73 11.12 0.37
CA TYR A 206 7.76 11.14 1.41
C TYR A 206 9.16 11.19 0.79
N GLY A 207 10.01 12.04 1.31
CA GLY A 207 11.38 12.26 0.81
C GLY A 207 11.48 13.22 -0.38
N ALA A 208 10.41 13.38 -1.19
CA ALA A 208 10.36 14.40 -2.25
C ALA A 208 9.74 15.72 -1.77
N ASP A 209 8.69 15.62 -0.96
CA ASP A 209 7.92 16.77 -0.45
C ASP A 209 8.24 17.08 1.03
N THR A 210 9.08 16.28 1.67
CA THR A 210 9.42 16.40 3.08
C THR A 210 10.91 16.67 3.27
N LEU A 211 11.24 17.45 4.30
CA LEU A 211 12.61 17.61 4.79
C LEU A 211 12.85 16.65 5.96
N PRO A 212 14.10 16.37 6.33
CA PRO A 212 14.42 15.47 7.44
C PRO A 212 13.88 15.92 8.81
N ASP A 213 13.52 17.19 8.95
CA ASP A 213 12.99 17.82 10.15
C ASP A 213 11.50 18.20 10.05
N SER A 214 10.85 17.87 8.93
CA SER A 214 9.41 18.09 8.76
C SER A 214 8.59 17.27 9.75
N ASP A 215 7.55 17.89 10.29
CA ASP A 215 6.54 17.20 11.10
C ASP A 215 5.23 16.96 10.31
N PRO A 216 4.32 16.10 10.80
CA PRO A 216 3.06 15.82 10.11
C PRO A 216 2.16 17.05 9.88
N PHE A 217 2.22 18.07 10.72
CA PHE A 217 1.41 19.29 10.57
C PHE A 217 1.90 20.15 9.41
N GLU A 218 3.22 20.28 9.26
CA GLU A 218 3.85 21.05 8.17
C GLU A 218 3.52 20.50 6.79
N VAL A 219 3.29 19.19 6.70
CA VAL A 219 2.97 18.51 5.43
C VAL A 219 1.48 18.16 5.26
N GLY A 220 0.61 18.72 6.12
CA GLY A 220 -0.84 18.60 5.99
C GLY A 220 -1.43 17.27 6.46
N LEU A 221 -0.74 16.53 7.32
CA LEU A 221 -1.18 15.24 7.86
C LEU A 221 -1.82 15.33 9.26
N GLU A 222 -2.37 16.49 9.64
CA GLU A 222 -2.98 16.74 10.94
C GLU A 222 -4.31 15.99 11.19
N ARG A 223 -4.90 15.34 10.17
CA ARG A 223 -6.21 14.66 10.26
C ARG A 223 -6.12 13.18 9.90
#